data_ab6f26439982d7bc960bbb491686f5f1
#
_entry.id   ab6f26439982d7bc960bbb491686f5f1
#
_cell.length_a   1.000
_cell.length_b   1.000
_cell.length_c   1.000
_cell.angle_alpha   90.00
_cell.angle_beta   90.00
_cell.angle_gamma   90.00
#
_symmetry.space_group_name_H-M   'P 1'
#
loop_
_entity.id
_entity.type
_entity.pdbx_description
1 polymer ?
#
loop_
_entity_poly.entity_id
_entity_poly.type
_entity_poly.pdbx_seq_one_letter_code
_entity_poly.pdbx_strand_id
1 'polypeptide(L)'
;MAGAGESGAGARAPRPGDRVPPHSEDAERAVLGCALQDAARILDLCIERQISPESFYVQRHQSLFESMLALHEARKPVDFVTVAERLRETNRLDAVGGEDELARLISGTPTTAHAEYYIQRVYENHLL
;
A
#
# COMPACT_ATOMS: atom_id res chain seq x y z
N MET A 1 -16.82 24.76 -5.51
CA MET A 1 -16.43 24.36 -5.25
C MET A 1 -16.27 23.62 -5.23
N ALA A 2 -16.34 23.49 -5.30
CA ALA A 2 -16.20 22.76 -5.05
C ALA A 2 -15.78 22.25 -4.74
N GLY A 3 -15.58 21.99 -4.49
CA GLY A 3 -15.14 21.47 -4.12
C GLY A 3 -14.81 20.99 -3.80
N ALA A 4 -14.86 21.18 -3.42
CA ALA A 4 -14.43 20.73 -3.00
C ALA A 4 -13.93 19.88 -3.01
N GLY A 5 -13.92 19.72 -2.91
CA GLY A 5 -13.47 18.85 -2.74
C GLY A 5 -12.71 18.49 -3.31
N GLU A 6 -12.49 18.75 -3.76
CA GLU A 6 -11.76 18.31 -4.28
C GLU A 6 -10.82 18.15 -3.76
N SER A 7 -10.62 17.92 -3.05
CA SER A 7 -9.80 17.67 -2.49
C SER A 7 -8.83 17.43 -2.76
N GLY A 8 -8.61 17.42 -2.85
CA GLY A 8 -7.87 17.15 -3.10
C GLY A 8 -7.36 17.55 -3.78
N ALA A 9 -6.99 17.85 -3.32
CA ALA A 9 -6.53 18.25 -3.98
C ALA A 9 -6.54 17.99 -5.20
N GLY A 10 -6.60 18.43 -5.60
CA GLY A 10 -6.48 18.35 -6.81
C GLY A 10 -7.16 17.39 -7.52
N ALA A 11 -8.02 16.98 -6.99
CA ALA A 11 -8.69 15.92 -7.59
C ALA A 11 -9.52 16.43 -8.70
N ARG A 12 -8.97 16.47 -9.83
CA ARG A 12 -9.69 16.87 -10.98
C ARG A 12 -9.76 15.70 -11.93
N ALA A 13 -10.87 15.54 -12.64
CA ALA A 13 -11.04 14.43 -13.55
C ALA A 13 -10.00 14.52 -14.68
N PRO A 14 -9.44 13.40 -15.14
CA PRO A 14 -8.53 13.42 -16.27
C PRO A 14 -9.23 13.89 -17.55
N ARG A 15 -8.53 14.62 -18.36
CA ARG A 15 -9.04 15.04 -19.64
C ARG A 15 -8.73 13.99 -20.70
N PRO A 16 -9.37 14.05 -21.87
CA PRO A 16 -9.17 12.99 -22.86
C PRO A 16 -7.74 12.70 -23.22
N GLY A 17 -6.84 13.66 -23.11
CA GLY A 17 -5.44 13.42 -23.40
C GLY A 17 -4.61 13.04 -22.22
N ASP A 18 -5.17 13.07 -21.02
CA ASP A 18 -4.45 12.85 -19.78
C ASP A 18 -4.78 11.46 -19.25
N ARG A 19 -4.18 10.44 -19.82
CA ARG A 19 -4.49 9.07 -19.41
C ARG A 19 -3.69 8.70 -18.18
N VAL A 20 -4.40 8.27 -17.14
CA VAL A 20 -3.81 7.76 -15.92
C VAL A 20 -4.40 6.38 -15.69
N PRO A 21 -3.56 5.35 -15.48
CA PRO A 21 -4.11 4.02 -15.20
C PRO A 21 -5.01 4.07 -13.98
N PRO A 22 -6.12 3.31 -13.98
CA PRO A 22 -6.96 3.25 -12.78
C PRO A 22 -6.16 2.78 -11.58
N HIS A 23 -6.31 3.49 -10.49
CA HIS A 23 -5.67 3.10 -9.23
C HIS A 23 -6.38 3.84 -8.11
N SER A 24 -6.15 3.39 -6.90
CA SER A 24 -6.69 4.03 -5.73
C SER A 24 -5.60 4.05 -4.68
N GLU A 25 -5.04 5.23 -4.47
CA GLU A 25 -4.01 5.37 -3.46
C GLU A 25 -4.53 4.99 -2.08
N ASP A 26 -5.80 5.33 -1.81
CA ASP A 26 -6.41 4.98 -0.54
C ASP A 26 -6.53 3.47 -0.36
N ALA A 27 -6.89 2.74 -1.42
CA ALA A 27 -6.98 1.28 -1.34
C ALA A 27 -5.60 0.67 -1.10
N GLU A 28 -4.59 1.20 -1.79
CA GLU A 28 -3.22 0.72 -1.60
C GLU A 28 -2.75 0.95 -0.17
N ARG A 29 -3.00 2.15 0.35
CA ARG A 29 -2.63 2.46 1.72
C ARG A 29 -3.35 1.57 2.71
N ALA A 30 -4.62 1.26 2.45
CA ALA A 30 -5.38 0.40 3.34
C ALA A 30 -4.81 -1.02 3.37
N VAL A 31 -4.42 -1.56 2.21
CA VAL A 31 -3.81 -2.89 2.17
C VAL A 31 -2.50 -2.89 2.98
N LEU A 32 -1.67 -1.87 2.75
CA LEU A 32 -0.39 -1.80 3.45
C LEU A 32 -0.57 -1.59 4.95
N GLY A 33 -1.54 -0.77 5.34
CA GLY A 33 -1.84 -0.57 6.76
C GLY A 33 -2.35 -1.83 7.42
N CYS A 34 -3.17 -2.59 6.71
CA CYS A 34 -3.64 -3.89 7.22
C CYS A 34 -2.46 -4.85 7.37
N ALA A 35 -1.57 -4.87 6.39
CA ALA A 35 -0.43 -5.79 6.43
C ALA A 35 0.52 -5.47 7.59
N LEU A 36 0.69 -4.20 7.91
CA LEU A 36 1.53 -3.82 9.04
C LEU A 36 0.95 -4.24 10.38
N GLN A 37 -0.38 -4.43 10.44
CA GLN A 37 -1.05 -4.76 11.70
C GLN A 37 -1.31 -6.25 11.85
N ASP A 38 -1.48 -6.98 10.74
CA ASP A 38 -1.84 -8.39 10.77
C ASP A 38 -1.17 -9.07 9.60
N ALA A 39 0.16 -9.06 9.60
CA ALA A 39 0.94 -9.42 8.43
C ALA A 39 0.69 -10.85 7.96
N ALA A 40 0.67 -11.81 8.89
CA ALA A 40 0.56 -13.21 8.48
C ALA A 40 -0.71 -13.43 7.67
N ARG A 41 -1.84 -12.96 8.18
CA ARG A 41 -3.12 -13.14 7.49
C ARG A 41 -3.18 -12.33 6.21
N ILE A 42 -2.76 -11.07 6.27
CA ILE A 42 -2.94 -10.16 5.13
C ILE A 42 -1.99 -10.51 4.00
N LEU A 43 -0.73 -10.83 4.31
CA LEU A 43 0.21 -11.18 3.25
C LEU A 43 -0.12 -12.51 2.61
N ASP A 44 -0.57 -13.50 3.40
CA ASP A 44 -1.02 -14.75 2.82
C ASP A 44 -2.21 -14.53 1.89
N LEU A 45 -3.14 -13.66 2.30
CA LEU A 45 -4.30 -13.34 1.48
C LEU A 45 -3.89 -12.63 0.19
N CYS A 46 -2.93 -11.72 0.28
CA CYS A 46 -2.42 -11.04 -0.91
C CYS A 46 -1.78 -12.03 -1.87
N ILE A 47 -0.97 -12.94 -1.36
CA ILE A 47 -0.33 -13.95 -2.21
C ILE A 47 -1.38 -14.81 -2.87
N GLU A 48 -2.37 -15.24 -2.11
CA GLU A 48 -3.46 -16.06 -2.64
C GLU A 48 -4.22 -15.35 -3.75
N ARG A 49 -4.39 -14.05 -3.63
CA ARG A 49 -5.11 -13.24 -4.60
C ARG A 49 -4.20 -12.67 -5.67
N GLN A 50 -2.95 -13.14 -5.74
CA GLN A 50 -2.00 -12.79 -6.79
C GLN A 50 -1.59 -11.32 -6.77
N ILE A 51 -1.55 -10.74 -5.59
CA ILE A 51 -1.02 -9.39 -5.42
C ILE A 51 0.50 -9.48 -5.29
N SER A 52 1.20 -8.67 -6.07
CA SER A 52 2.65 -8.58 -6.04
C SER A 52 3.04 -7.10 -5.91
N PRO A 53 4.32 -6.80 -5.70
CA PRO A 53 4.71 -5.39 -5.65
C PRO A 53 4.26 -4.60 -6.87
N GLU A 54 4.29 -5.23 -8.06
CA GLU A 54 3.88 -4.58 -9.30
C GLU A 54 2.40 -4.26 -9.34
N SER A 55 1.61 -4.87 -8.46
CA SER A 55 0.18 -4.58 -8.39
C SER A 55 -0.11 -3.17 -7.89
N PHE A 56 0.86 -2.54 -7.23
CA PHE A 56 0.68 -1.21 -6.67
C PHE A 56 1.11 -0.17 -7.70
N TYR A 57 0.30 0.86 -7.85
CA TYR A 57 0.61 1.94 -8.78
C TYR A 57 1.68 2.88 -8.22
N VAL A 58 1.59 3.19 -6.92
CA VAL A 58 2.50 4.14 -6.28
C VAL A 58 3.81 3.43 -5.99
N GLN A 59 4.91 4.01 -6.48
CA GLN A 59 6.20 3.32 -6.40
C GLN A 59 6.66 3.07 -4.97
N ARG A 60 6.43 4.01 -4.06
CA ARG A 60 6.82 3.78 -2.67
C ARG A 60 6.01 2.65 -2.03
N HIS A 61 4.78 2.43 -2.53
CA HIS A 61 3.98 1.30 -2.07
C HIS A 61 4.54 -0.02 -2.57
N GLN A 62 5.08 -0.03 -3.79
CA GLN A 62 5.75 -1.22 -4.30
C GLN A 62 6.94 -1.60 -3.42
N SER A 63 7.74 -0.62 -3.03
CA SER A 63 8.90 -0.85 -2.17
C SER A 63 8.49 -1.36 -0.79
N LEU A 64 7.43 -0.79 -0.23
CA LEU A 64 6.92 -1.24 1.06
C LEU A 64 6.45 -2.69 1.00
N PHE A 65 5.63 -2.99 -0.01
CA PHE A 65 5.08 -4.33 -0.12
C PHE A 65 6.18 -5.36 -0.38
N GLU A 66 7.14 -5.00 -1.21
CA GLU A 66 8.28 -5.89 -1.47
C GLU A 66 9.06 -6.19 -0.19
N SER A 67 9.27 -5.18 0.64
CA SER A 67 9.99 -5.37 1.90
C SER A 67 9.22 -6.30 2.83
N MET A 68 7.90 -6.12 2.89
CA MET A 68 7.07 -6.99 3.72
C MET A 68 7.09 -8.43 3.22
N LEU A 69 6.98 -8.62 1.89
CA LEU A 69 7.02 -9.96 1.33
C LEU A 69 8.36 -10.64 1.59
N ALA A 70 9.46 -9.90 1.46
CA ALA A 70 10.77 -10.47 1.67
C ALA A 70 10.92 -10.99 3.09
N LEU A 71 10.45 -10.21 4.07
CA LEU A 71 10.47 -10.66 5.46
C LEU A 71 9.57 -11.87 5.67
N HIS A 72 8.39 -11.82 5.10
CA HIS A 72 7.41 -12.89 5.23
C HIS A 72 7.94 -14.20 4.67
N GLU A 73 8.54 -14.15 3.49
CA GLU A 73 9.09 -15.33 2.85
C GLU A 73 10.30 -15.86 3.60
N ALA A 74 11.02 -14.99 4.28
CA ALA A 74 12.13 -15.41 5.12
C ALA A 74 11.68 -15.91 6.49
N ARG A 75 10.37 -15.96 6.73
CA ARG A 75 9.77 -16.40 7.98
C ARG A 75 10.18 -15.53 9.16
N LYS A 76 10.33 -14.24 8.89
CA LYS A 76 10.63 -13.26 9.91
C LYS A 76 9.37 -12.50 10.28
N PRO A 77 9.30 -11.94 11.50
CA PRO A 77 8.16 -11.11 11.84
C PRO A 77 8.07 -9.90 10.90
N VAL A 78 6.85 -9.50 10.59
CA VAL A 78 6.59 -8.34 9.74
C VAL A 78 5.74 -7.37 10.55
N ASP A 79 6.33 -6.26 10.92
CA ASP A 79 5.65 -5.21 11.68
C ASP A 79 6.36 -3.89 11.43
N PHE A 80 5.94 -2.85 12.14
CA PHE A 80 6.54 -1.53 11.99
C PHE A 80 8.06 -1.58 12.14
N VAL A 81 8.53 -2.27 13.17
CA VAL A 81 9.96 -2.26 13.49
C VAL A 81 10.77 -2.98 12.43
N THR A 82 10.36 -4.20 12.07
CA THR A 82 11.13 -5.01 11.14
C THR A 82 11.10 -4.43 9.73
N VAL A 83 9.97 -3.86 9.33
CA VAL A 83 9.88 -3.23 8.01
C VAL A 83 10.77 -2.00 7.96
N ALA A 84 10.74 -1.17 9.01
CA ALA A 84 11.61 0.01 9.05
C ALA A 84 13.07 -0.39 8.99
N GLU A 85 13.45 -1.43 9.72
CA GLU A 85 14.83 -1.92 9.72
C GLU A 85 15.25 -2.37 8.33
N ARG A 86 14.40 -3.15 7.67
CA ARG A 86 14.74 -3.65 6.34
C ARG A 86 14.86 -2.51 5.34
N LEU A 87 13.93 -1.56 5.40
CA LEU A 87 13.98 -0.41 4.49
C LEU A 87 15.25 0.41 4.72
N ARG A 88 15.67 0.52 5.98
CA ARG A 88 16.90 1.23 6.31
C ARG A 88 18.10 0.48 5.76
N GLU A 89 18.13 -0.84 5.92
CA GLU A 89 19.23 -1.66 5.43
C GLU A 89 19.36 -1.62 3.91
N THR A 90 18.24 -1.48 3.22
CA THR A 90 18.24 -1.43 1.76
C THR A 90 18.22 -0.01 1.22
N ASN A 91 18.44 0.98 2.08
CA ASN A 91 18.52 2.40 1.71
C ASN A 91 17.26 2.90 1.02
N ARG A 92 16.10 2.43 1.47
CA ARG A 92 14.81 2.83 0.89
C ARG A 92 13.88 3.50 1.88
N LEU A 93 14.30 3.65 3.13
CA LEU A 93 13.39 4.18 4.14
C LEU A 93 12.93 5.60 3.80
N ASP A 94 13.86 6.47 3.40
CA ASP A 94 13.48 7.84 3.06
C ASP A 94 12.58 7.88 1.83
N ALA A 95 12.84 7.02 0.86
CA ALA A 95 12.07 7.01 -0.39
C ALA A 95 10.62 6.63 -0.16
N VAL A 96 10.34 5.81 0.85
CA VAL A 96 8.96 5.42 1.13
C VAL A 96 8.25 6.40 2.08
N GLY A 97 8.96 7.42 2.55
CA GLY A 97 8.35 8.43 3.42
C GLY A 97 8.78 8.34 4.87
N GLY A 98 9.75 7.48 5.18
CA GLY A 98 10.29 7.36 6.53
C GLY A 98 9.35 6.64 7.48
N GLU A 99 9.77 6.59 8.74
CA GLU A 99 8.96 5.95 9.78
C GLU A 99 7.62 6.65 9.98
N ASP A 100 7.57 7.95 9.69
CA ASP A 100 6.32 8.69 9.80
C ASP A 100 5.26 8.15 8.85
N GLU A 101 5.66 7.76 7.65
CA GLU A 101 4.70 7.20 6.70
C GLU A 101 4.20 5.84 7.17
N LEU A 102 5.10 5.00 7.71
CA LEU A 102 4.66 3.71 8.25
C LEU A 102 3.65 3.92 9.38
N ALA A 103 3.91 4.88 10.25
CA ALA A 103 2.99 5.19 11.34
C ALA A 103 1.64 5.67 10.81
N ARG A 104 1.66 6.50 9.77
CA ARG A 104 0.43 7.01 9.18
C ARG A 104 -0.38 5.91 8.51
N LEU A 105 0.28 4.93 7.91
CA LEU A 105 -0.43 3.79 7.31
C LEU A 105 -1.19 3.02 8.39
N ILE A 106 -0.57 2.81 9.52
CA ILE A 106 -1.22 2.09 10.62
C ILE A 106 -2.36 2.92 11.19
N SER A 107 -2.11 4.19 11.52
CA SER A 107 -3.13 5.02 12.15
C SER A 107 -4.28 5.33 11.21
N GLY A 108 -4.04 5.31 9.91
CA GLY A 108 -5.08 5.52 8.92
C GLY A 108 -5.91 4.29 8.61
N THR A 109 -5.59 3.16 9.25
CA THR A 109 -6.29 1.90 9.00
C THR A 109 -6.75 1.35 10.35
N PRO A 110 -7.87 1.86 10.87
CA PRO A 110 -8.30 1.49 12.23
C PRO A 110 -8.74 0.04 12.38
N THR A 111 -9.04 -0.64 11.28
CA THR A 111 -9.44 -2.04 11.34
C THR A 111 -8.90 -2.78 10.14
N THR A 112 -8.60 -4.07 10.33
CA THR A 112 -8.20 -4.94 9.22
C THR A 112 -9.39 -5.75 8.70
N ALA A 113 -10.59 -5.47 9.17
CA ALA A 113 -11.77 -6.27 8.85
C ALA A 113 -12.15 -6.22 7.37
N HIS A 114 -11.79 -5.13 6.68
CA HIS A 114 -12.17 -4.94 5.30
C HIS A 114 -11.01 -5.14 4.33
N ALA A 115 -9.98 -5.86 4.77
CA ALA A 115 -8.79 -6.03 3.95
C ALA A 115 -9.10 -6.66 2.60
N GLU A 116 -9.97 -7.67 2.56
CA GLU A 116 -10.29 -8.34 1.30
C GLU A 116 -10.88 -7.38 0.28
N TYR A 117 -11.70 -6.45 0.74
CA TYR A 117 -12.28 -5.46 -0.16
C TYR A 117 -11.19 -4.61 -0.82
N TYR A 118 -10.23 -4.14 -0.03
CA TYR A 118 -9.18 -3.28 -0.56
C TYR A 118 -8.19 -4.06 -1.42
N ILE A 119 -7.90 -5.30 -1.04
CA ILE A 119 -7.05 -6.16 -1.86
C ILE A 119 -7.69 -6.35 -3.23
N GLN A 120 -9.00 -6.61 -3.27
CA GLN A 120 -9.69 -6.77 -4.54
C GLN A 120 -9.63 -5.50 -5.38
N ARG A 121 -9.76 -4.33 -4.74
CA ARG A 121 -9.65 -3.06 -5.47
C ARG A 121 -8.27 -2.89 -6.08
N VAL A 122 -7.21 -3.21 -5.33
CA VAL A 122 -5.86 -3.11 -5.86
C VAL A 122 -5.69 -4.06 -7.04
N TYR A 123 -6.18 -5.28 -6.90
CA TYR A 123 -6.08 -6.27 -7.97
C TYR A 123 -6.79 -5.80 -9.23
N GLU A 124 -8.00 -5.31 -9.09
CA GLU A 124 -8.80 -4.88 -10.24
C GLU A 124 -8.16 -3.67 -10.93
N ASN A 125 -7.65 -2.74 -10.15
CA ASN A 125 -7.01 -1.56 -10.72
C ASN A 125 -5.75 -1.92 -11.49
N HIS A 126 -5.02 -2.93 -11.01
CA HIS A 126 -3.80 -3.37 -11.69
C HIS A 126 -4.11 -3.99 -13.06
N LEU A 127 -5.23 -4.70 -13.17
CA LEU A 127 -5.58 -5.37 -14.42
C LEU A 127 -5.98 -4.40 -15.53
N LEU A 128 -6.38 -3.19 -15.18
CA LEU A 128 -6.81 -2.23 -16.17
C LEU A 128 -5.64 -1.40 -16.67
#